data_9dba9dbafa250c94085c9a737114e128
#
_entry.id   9dba9dbafa250c94085c9a737114e128
#
_cell.length_a   1.000
_cell.length_b   1.000
_cell.length_c   1.000
_cell.angle_alpha   90.00
_cell.angle_beta   90.00
_cell.angle_gamma   90.00
#
_symmetry.space_group_name_H-M   'P 1'
#
loop_
_entity.id
_entity.type
_entity.pdbx_description
1 polymer ?
#
loop_
_entity_poly.entity_id
_entity_poly.type
_entity_poly.pdbx_seq_one_letter_code
_entity_poly.pdbx_strand_id
1 'polypeptide(L)'
;LARAEIFAGICGFTTIVTTRMEGEKCRVTIEGGCNAIQKLASELTLVDPYQEISARRSIPLTLQMGLKHCTHAACPVPVGIIKAIEVEAHLALPKDVSIRLSKEGD
;
A
#
# COMPACT_ATOMS: atom_id res chain seq x y z
N LEU A 1 8.17 10.53 9.19
CA LEU A 1 7.87 9.13 8.87
C LEU A 1 6.39 8.83 9.04
N ALA A 2 5.76 8.28 8.01
CA ALA A 2 4.44 7.69 8.16
C ALA A 2 4.58 6.17 8.17
N ARG A 3 3.64 5.50 8.81
CA ARG A 3 3.67 4.06 8.97
C ARG A 3 2.27 3.51 8.78
N ALA A 4 2.17 2.43 8.04
CA ALA A 4 0.92 1.68 7.92
C ALA A 4 1.17 0.24 8.36
N GLU A 5 0.27 -0.27 9.19
CA GLU A 5 0.24 -1.68 9.55
C GLU A 5 -0.97 -2.28 8.87
N ILE A 6 -0.76 -3.25 8.01
CA ILE A 6 -1.82 -3.79 7.17
C ILE A 6 -1.97 -5.27 7.45
N PHE A 7 -3.10 -5.64 8.06
CA PHE A 7 -3.46 -7.05 8.22
C PHE A 7 -4.33 -7.45 7.02
N ALA A 8 -3.88 -8.45 6.28
CA ALA A 8 -4.49 -8.78 5.00
C ALA A 8 -5.78 -9.62 5.10
N GLY A 9 -6.14 -10.09 6.30
CA GLY A 9 -7.35 -10.85 6.49
C GLY A 9 -7.11 -12.35 6.41
N ILE A 10 -7.87 -13.03 5.54
CA ILE A 10 -7.92 -14.50 5.50
C ILE A 10 -6.54 -15.16 5.29
N CYS A 11 -5.62 -14.51 4.58
CA CYS A 11 -4.30 -15.08 4.39
C CYS A 11 -3.40 -14.97 5.63
N GLY A 12 -3.78 -14.16 6.61
CA GLY A 12 -3.11 -14.08 7.91
C GLY A 12 -1.82 -13.28 7.97
N PHE A 13 -1.37 -12.69 6.88
CA PHE A 13 -0.13 -11.93 6.85
C PHE A 13 -0.34 -10.49 7.31
N THR A 14 0.67 -9.96 8.01
CA THR A 14 0.74 -8.54 8.35
C THR A 14 1.92 -7.90 7.63
N THR A 15 1.69 -6.77 7.02
CA THR A 15 2.71 -6.01 6.31
C THR A 15 2.88 -4.65 7.00
N ILE A 16 4.12 -4.24 7.23
CA ILE A 16 4.46 -2.94 7.79
C ILE A 16 5.06 -2.09 6.68
N VAL A 17 4.47 -0.94 6.44
CA VAL A 17 4.95 0.02 5.45
C VAL A 17 5.42 1.26 6.17
N THR A 18 6.62 1.71 5.86
CA THR A 18 7.17 2.97 6.37
C THR A 18 7.48 3.85 5.17
N THR A 19 7.06 5.11 5.24
CA THR A 19 7.30 6.07 4.17
C THR A 19 8.04 7.29 4.70
N ARG A 20 8.95 7.82 3.88
CA ARG A 20 9.75 9.00 4.23
C ARG A 20 9.98 9.83 2.97
N MET A 21 9.70 11.13 3.05
CA MET A 21 10.03 12.02 1.95
C MET A 21 11.55 12.22 1.86
N GLU A 22 12.06 12.14 0.64
CA GLU A 22 13.45 12.43 0.28
C GLU A 22 13.39 13.45 -0.85
N GLY A 23 13.38 14.74 -0.48
CA GLY A 23 13.11 15.79 -1.46
C GLY A 23 11.67 15.68 -1.96
N GLU A 24 11.50 15.59 -3.26
CA GLU A 24 10.18 15.51 -3.89
C GLU A 24 9.67 14.08 -4.06
N LYS A 25 10.49 13.09 -3.71
CA LYS A 25 10.14 11.69 -3.82
C LYS A 25 9.86 11.09 -2.45
N CYS A 26 9.13 10.00 -2.42
CA CYS A 26 8.80 9.29 -1.20
C CYS A 26 9.48 7.92 -1.21
N ARG A 27 10.28 7.66 -0.20
CA ARG A 27 10.90 6.34 0.01
C ARG A 27 9.90 5.44 0.69
N VAL A 28 9.71 4.25 0.11
CA VAL A 28 8.78 3.24 0.64
C VAL A 28 9.60 2.04 1.12
N THR A 29 9.42 1.66 2.36
CA THR A 29 10.05 0.48 2.95
C THR A 29 8.94 -0.46 3.41
N ILE A 30 8.99 -1.71 2.96
CA ILE A 30 7.94 -2.69 3.21
C ILE A 30 8.56 -3.90 3.90
N GLU A 31 8.00 -4.26 5.05
CA GLU A 31 8.45 -5.40 5.84
C GLU A 31 7.29 -6.37 6.04
N GLY A 32 7.59 -7.66 6.04
CA GLY A 32 6.60 -8.70 6.23
C GLY A 32 5.78 -8.96 4.97
N GLY A 33 4.60 -9.54 5.16
CA GLY A 33 3.75 -9.93 4.06
C GLY A 33 4.15 -11.26 3.43
N CYS A 34 3.39 -11.68 2.44
CA CYS A 34 3.65 -12.92 1.71
C CYS A 34 4.75 -12.73 0.65
N ASN A 35 5.11 -13.82 -0.02
CA ASN A 35 6.13 -13.78 -1.07
C ASN A 35 5.79 -12.78 -2.18
N ALA A 36 4.52 -12.66 -2.55
CA ALA A 36 4.08 -11.71 -3.57
C ALA A 36 4.36 -10.27 -3.12
N ILE A 37 4.09 -9.95 -1.86
CA ILE A 37 4.36 -8.63 -1.30
C ILE A 37 5.86 -8.35 -1.22
N GLN A 38 6.67 -9.37 -0.91
CA GLN A 38 8.12 -9.20 -0.88
C GLN A 38 8.67 -8.91 -2.27
N LYS A 39 8.12 -9.52 -3.32
CA LYS A 39 8.49 -9.21 -4.70
C LYS A 39 8.08 -7.79 -5.08
N LEU A 40 6.89 -7.40 -4.71
CA LEU A 40 6.42 -6.02 -4.90
C LEU A 40 7.36 -5.03 -4.20
N ALA A 41 7.74 -5.33 -2.97
CA ALA A 41 8.63 -4.47 -2.18
C ALA A 41 9.97 -4.24 -2.86
N SER A 42 10.50 -5.24 -3.57
CA SER A 42 11.79 -5.11 -4.27
C SER A 42 11.74 -4.14 -5.45
N GLU A 43 10.55 -3.87 -5.97
CA GLU A 43 10.37 -2.98 -7.14
C GLU A 43 9.70 -1.66 -6.80
N LEU A 44 9.27 -1.46 -5.55
CA LEU A 44 8.57 -0.24 -5.13
C LEU A 44 9.35 0.40 -3.99
N THR A 45 10.34 1.22 -4.32
CA THR A 45 11.26 1.79 -3.33
C THR A 45 11.22 3.31 -3.25
N LEU A 46 11.12 3.99 -4.39
CA LEU A 46 11.11 5.45 -4.44
C LEU A 46 10.06 5.89 -5.46
N VAL A 47 9.09 6.68 -5.02
CA VAL A 47 7.94 7.04 -5.85
C VAL A 47 7.67 8.54 -5.80
N ASP A 48 6.95 9.03 -6.80
CA ASP A 48 6.41 10.38 -6.80
C ASP A 48 5.02 10.35 -6.14
N PRO A 49 4.84 10.98 -4.97
CA PRO A 49 3.57 10.92 -4.26
C PRO A 49 2.38 11.35 -5.10
N TYR A 50 2.54 12.36 -5.94
CA TYR A 50 1.44 12.86 -6.74
C TYR A 50 0.98 11.89 -7.82
N GLN A 51 1.88 11.02 -8.27
CA GLN A 51 1.51 9.96 -9.21
C GLN A 51 0.85 8.78 -8.51
N GLU A 52 1.12 8.60 -7.20
CA GLU A 52 0.60 7.47 -6.47
C GLU A 52 -0.81 7.69 -5.91
N ILE A 53 -1.19 8.93 -5.65
CA ILE A 53 -2.47 9.21 -4.99
C ILE A 53 -3.64 9.38 -5.95
N SER A 54 -3.41 9.39 -7.25
CA SER A 54 -4.48 9.61 -8.22
C SER A 54 -4.27 8.74 -9.45
N ALA A 55 -5.34 8.12 -9.90
CA ALA A 55 -5.33 7.29 -11.12
C ALA A 55 -5.81 8.05 -12.34
N ARG A 56 -5.98 9.37 -12.25
CA ARG A 56 -6.56 10.16 -13.34
C ARG A 56 -5.67 10.28 -14.56
N ARG A 57 -4.35 10.42 -14.35
CA ARG A 57 -3.40 10.59 -15.45
C ARG A 57 -2.80 9.27 -15.89
N SER A 58 -2.50 8.40 -14.94
CA SER A 58 -1.90 7.11 -15.17
C SER A 58 -2.18 6.22 -13.97
N ILE A 59 -2.00 4.92 -14.15
CA ILE A 59 -2.15 3.98 -13.04
C ILE A 59 -0.95 4.18 -12.10
N PRO A 60 -1.18 4.42 -10.80
CA PRO A 60 -0.09 4.52 -9.83
C PRO A 60 0.83 3.31 -9.89
N LEU A 61 2.13 3.53 -9.70
CA LEU A 61 3.11 2.46 -9.73
C LEU A 61 2.79 1.39 -8.67
N THR A 62 2.33 1.81 -7.50
CA THR A 62 1.92 0.88 -6.45
C THR A 62 0.85 -0.10 -6.94
N LEU A 63 -0.15 0.40 -7.66
CA LEU A 63 -1.21 -0.45 -8.21
C LEU A 63 -0.69 -1.32 -9.36
N GLN A 64 0.20 -0.79 -10.19
CA GLN A 64 0.84 -1.59 -11.25
C GLN A 64 1.62 -2.76 -10.64
N MET A 65 2.38 -2.52 -9.60
CA MET A 65 3.14 -3.57 -8.92
C MET A 65 2.21 -4.54 -8.20
N GLY A 66 1.09 -4.06 -7.67
CA GLY A 66 0.06 -4.93 -7.10
C GLY A 66 -0.50 -5.88 -8.15
N LEU A 67 -0.83 -5.37 -9.32
CA LEU A 67 -1.33 -6.20 -10.43
C LEU A 67 -0.27 -7.18 -10.93
N LYS A 68 0.99 -6.78 -10.93
CA LYS A 68 2.08 -7.62 -11.42
C LYS A 68 2.40 -8.78 -10.47
N HIS A 69 2.39 -8.54 -9.17
CA HIS A 69 2.90 -9.49 -8.19
C HIS A 69 1.83 -10.16 -7.34
N CYS A 70 0.75 -9.46 -7.00
CA CYS A 70 -0.30 -10.02 -6.15
C CYS A 70 -1.23 -10.89 -6.98
N THR A 71 -1.40 -12.15 -6.54
CA THR A 71 -2.28 -13.08 -7.24
C THR A 71 -3.74 -12.90 -6.86
N HIS A 72 -4.01 -12.22 -5.74
CA HIS A 72 -5.37 -11.94 -5.28
C HIS A 72 -5.69 -10.47 -5.50
N ALA A 73 -6.72 -10.20 -6.28
CA ALA A 73 -7.12 -8.82 -6.61
C ALA A 73 -7.54 -8.02 -5.37
N ALA A 74 -8.05 -8.69 -4.35
CA ALA A 74 -8.56 -8.03 -3.15
C ALA A 74 -7.50 -7.80 -2.06
N CYS A 75 -6.23 -8.01 -2.36
CA CYS A 75 -5.16 -7.76 -1.38
C CYS A 75 -5.17 -6.29 -0.97
N PRO A 76 -5.30 -5.97 0.34
CA PRO A 76 -5.37 -4.58 0.79
C PRO A 76 -4.01 -3.89 0.90
N VAL A 77 -2.91 -4.61 0.72
CA VAL A 77 -1.57 -4.04 0.91
C VAL A 77 -1.29 -2.87 -0.03
N PRO A 78 -1.57 -2.94 -1.35
CA PRO A 78 -1.34 -1.78 -2.22
C PRO A 78 -2.09 -0.53 -1.77
N VAL A 79 -3.33 -0.67 -1.33
CA VAL A 79 -4.12 0.47 -0.81
C VAL A 79 -3.46 1.05 0.44
N GLY A 80 -3.01 0.19 1.35
CA GLY A 80 -2.33 0.63 2.57
C GLY A 80 -1.02 1.36 2.28
N ILE A 81 -0.27 0.91 1.26
CA ILE A 81 0.95 1.60 0.84
C ILE A 81 0.64 3.02 0.39
N ILE A 82 -0.38 3.18 -0.47
CA ILE A 82 -0.77 4.50 -0.97
C ILE A 82 -1.22 5.40 0.19
N LYS A 83 -1.96 4.86 1.15
CA LYS A 83 -2.36 5.63 2.32
C LYS A 83 -1.16 6.13 3.12
N ALA A 84 -0.15 5.32 3.31
CA ALA A 84 1.08 5.75 3.98
C ALA A 84 1.80 6.85 3.19
N ILE A 85 1.83 6.74 1.86
CA ILE A 85 2.41 7.77 1.00
C ILE A 85 1.64 9.09 1.14
N GLU A 86 0.31 9.03 1.12
CA GLU A 86 -0.54 10.22 1.27
C GLU A 86 -0.26 10.95 2.59
N VAL A 87 -0.16 10.19 3.68
CA VAL A 87 0.08 10.77 5.00
C VAL A 87 1.46 11.42 5.07
N GLU A 88 2.48 10.72 4.59
CA GLU A 88 3.84 11.23 4.64
C GLU A 88 4.01 12.48 3.78
N ALA A 89 3.34 12.56 2.65
CA ALA A 89 3.41 13.70 1.74
C ALA A 89 2.51 14.86 2.16
N HIS A 90 1.87 14.79 3.31
CA HIS A 90 0.94 15.80 3.82
C HIS A 90 -0.29 16.01 2.93
N LEU A 91 -0.71 14.96 2.24
CA LEU A 91 -1.86 15.00 1.33
C LEU A 91 -3.11 14.40 1.99
N ALA A 92 -2.95 13.74 3.13
CA ALA A 92 -4.05 13.18 3.90
C ALA A 92 -3.68 13.15 5.39
N LEU A 93 -4.68 13.16 6.25
CA LEU A 93 -4.48 13.00 7.68
C LEU A 93 -4.37 11.51 8.03
N PRO A 94 -3.59 11.16 9.07
CA PRO A 94 -3.49 9.77 9.50
C PRO A 94 -4.79 9.33 10.18
N LYS A 95 -5.49 8.44 9.50
CA LYS A 95 -6.75 7.88 9.97
C LYS A 95 -6.85 6.45 9.50
N ASP A 96 -7.17 5.55 10.41
CA ASP A 96 -7.34 4.14 10.07
C ASP A 96 -8.49 3.96 9.09
N VAL A 97 -8.33 2.97 8.21
CA VAL A 97 -9.38 2.50 7.32
C VAL A 97 -9.78 1.10 7.76
N SER A 98 -11.05 0.77 7.62
CA SER A 98 -11.52 -0.55 8.01
C SER A 98 -12.46 -1.13 6.96
N ILE A 99 -12.45 -2.46 6.87
CA ILE A 99 -13.35 -3.23 6.03
C ILE A 99 -13.89 -4.35 6.90
N ARG A 100 -15.21 -4.38 7.10
CA ARG A 100 -15.87 -5.44 7.85
C ARG A 100 -16.69 -6.28 6.91
N LEU A 101 -16.56 -7.59 7.05
CA LEU A 101 -17.23 -8.54 6.17
C LEU A 101 -18.13 -9.45 6.97
N SER A 102 -19.33 -9.64 6.47
CA SER A 102 -20.28 -10.58 7.04
C SER A 102 -21.05 -11.25 5.92
N LYS A 103 -21.59 -12.42 6.21
CA LYS A 103 -22.48 -13.13 5.29
C LYS A 103 -23.65 -13.65 6.08
N GLU A 104 -24.86 -13.32 5.63
CA GLU A 104 -26.08 -13.85 6.21
C GLU A 104 -26.68 -14.92 5.29
N GLY A 105 -27.49 -15.78 5.88
CA GLY A 105 -28.08 -16.89 5.17
C GLY A 105 -27.20 -18.14 5.25
N ASP A 106 -27.37 -19.04 4.32
CA ASP A 106 -26.66 -20.32 4.27
C ASP A 106 -25.16 -20.23 4.12
#